data_deadf946008aabe7594474df6f61f252
#
_entry.id   deadf946008aabe7594474df6f61f252
#
_cell.length_a   1.000
_cell.length_b   1.000
_cell.length_c   1.000
_cell.angle_alpha   90.00
_cell.angle_beta   90.00
_cell.angle_gamma   90.00
#
_symmetry.space_group_name_H-M   'P 1'
#
loop_
_entity.id
_entity.type
_entity.pdbx_description
1 polymer ?
#
loop_
_entity_poly.entity_id
_entity_poly.type
_entity_poly.pdbx_seq_one_letter_code
_entity_poly.pdbx_strand_id
1 'polypeptide(L)'
;KNPNWVTTPAVARAQHPKLLKMLKKAEEISEKSQFNKIIDIGKPKGWGIVTSGVSYNYVKEVVEDLKLNIKILKLGMTHPLPRKMCENFIKSCKNIVIVEELEPILENQFKAIAYDVGSNIKIYGKSTGHFSRLYEYNPDIVFEAFSKIFNIKNPIKKPKESKIKLPSRPPALCPGCPHRATYYAAKKAQPKGIIYPTDIGCYTLGREKPLEMADLLLCMGSNAGTACGLA
;
A
#
# COMPACT_ATOMS: atom_id res chain seq x y z
N LYS A 1 0.90 30.94 -20.20
CA LYS A 1 1.55 29.95 -19.33
C LYS A 1 1.23 30.30 -17.88
N ASN A 2 0.89 29.34 -17.05
CA ASN A 2 0.62 29.58 -15.64
C ASN A 2 1.96 29.66 -14.87
N PRO A 3 2.31 30.83 -14.29
CA PRO A 3 3.57 31.01 -13.58
C PRO A 3 3.71 30.12 -12.33
N ASN A 4 2.61 29.58 -11.82
CA ASN A 4 2.61 28.70 -10.64
C ASN A 4 3.09 27.27 -10.94
N TRP A 5 3.25 26.90 -12.21
CA TRP A 5 3.75 25.57 -12.59
C TRP A 5 5.27 25.44 -12.55
N VAL A 6 5.96 26.57 -12.41
CA VAL A 6 7.41 26.59 -12.29
C VAL A 6 7.78 26.90 -10.85
N THR A 7 8.28 25.91 -10.11
CA THR A 7 8.59 26.01 -8.69
C THR A 7 9.94 26.72 -8.43
N THR A 8 10.06 27.97 -8.90
CA THR A 8 11.18 28.82 -8.47
C THR A 8 11.09 29.11 -6.97
N PRO A 9 12.19 29.48 -6.28
CA PRO A 9 12.16 29.79 -4.85
C PRO A 9 11.08 30.79 -4.44
N ALA A 10 10.87 31.83 -5.24
CA ALA A 10 9.83 32.85 -4.99
C ALA A 10 8.42 32.26 -5.09
N VAL A 11 8.16 31.43 -6.12
CA VAL A 11 6.88 30.76 -6.32
C VAL A 11 6.63 29.73 -5.21
N ALA A 12 7.62 28.90 -4.88
CA ALA A 12 7.52 27.94 -3.80
C ALA A 12 7.18 28.61 -2.46
N ARG A 13 7.87 29.69 -2.13
CA ARG A 13 7.61 30.49 -0.91
C ARG A 13 6.19 31.05 -0.88
N ALA A 14 5.65 31.50 -2.00
CA ALA A 14 4.29 32.03 -2.08
C ALA A 14 3.20 30.94 -2.05
N GLN A 15 3.52 29.73 -2.55
CA GLN A 15 2.55 28.62 -2.62
C GLN A 15 2.51 27.79 -1.33
N HIS A 16 3.62 27.69 -0.57
CA HIS A 16 3.69 26.86 0.63
C HIS A 16 2.62 27.22 1.69
N PRO A 17 2.35 28.49 2.02
CA PRO A 17 1.27 28.82 2.94
C PRO A 17 -0.12 28.40 2.43
N LYS A 18 -0.33 28.43 1.11
CA LYS A 18 -1.58 27.96 0.51
C LYS A 18 -1.73 26.44 0.63
N LEU A 19 -0.63 25.70 0.41
CA LEU A 19 -0.59 24.25 0.61
C LEU A 19 -0.98 23.88 2.04
N LEU A 20 -0.39 24.54 3.05
CA LEU A 20 -0.72 24.27 4.45
C LEU A 20 -2.20 24.56 4.77
N LYS A 21 -2.75 25.62 4.21
CA LYS A 21 -4.20 25.91 4.29
C LYS A 21 -5.06 24.81 3.67
N MET A 22 -4.65 24.30 2.51
CA MET A 22 -5.35 23.21 1.81
C MET A 22 -5.28 21.92 2.59
N LEU A 23 -4.11 21.58 3.16
CA LEU A 23 -3.94 20.38 4.00
C LEU A 23 -4.84 20.44 5.24
N LYS A 24 -4.93 21.58 5.92
CA LYS A 24 -5.84 21.77 7.05
C LYS A 24 -7.31 21.58 6.63
N LYS A 25 -7.72 22.15 5.50
CA LYS A 25 -9.06 21.95 4.96
C LYS A 25 -9.33 20.49 4.57
N ALA A 26 -8.34 19.80 4.02
CA ALA A 26 -8.42 18.38 3.70
C ALA A 26 -8.58 17.52 4.97
N GLU A 27 -7.92 17.88 6.08
CA GLU A 27 -8.10 17.22 7.38
C GLU A 27 -9.53 17.42 7.90
N GLU A 28 -10.11 18.60 7.80
CA GLU A 28 -11.49 18.87 8.18
C GLU A 28 -12.49 18.04 7.34
N ILE A 29 -12.19 17.83 6.05
CA ILE A 29 -12.97 16.94 5.18
C ILE A 29 -12.82 15.50 5.63
N SER A 30 -11.60 15.08 5.95
CA SER A 30 -11.30 13.72 6.44
C SER A 30 -12.06 13.41 7.74
N GLU A 31 -12.13 14.37 8.67
CA GLU A 31 -12.89 14.23 9.93
C GLU A 31 -14.39 13.99 9.70
N LYS A 32 -14.96 14.59 8.67
CA LYS A 32 -16.38 14.49 8.33
C LYS A 32 -16.70 13.40 7.31
N SER A 33 -15.67 12.71 6.83
CA SER A 33 -15.82 11.74 5.74
C SER A 33 -16.62 10.51 6.19
N GLN A 34 -17.68 10.18 5.47
CA GLN A 34 -18.43 8.96 5.67
C GLN A 34 -17.62 7.68 5.35
N PHE A 35 -16.46 7.80 4.71
CA PHE A 35 -15.57 6.68 4.42
C PHE A 35 -14.68 6.30 5.60
N ASN A 36 -14.50 7.21 6.57
CA ASN A 36 -13.86 6.93 7.85
C ASN A 36 -14.93 6.48 8.85
N LYS A 37 -14.81 5.27 9.38
CA LYS A 37 -15.84 4.68 10.25
C LYS A 37 -15.22 3.97 11.43
N ILE A 38 -15.85 4.16 12.60
CA ILE A 38 -15.62 3.30 13.75
C ILE A 38 -16.76 2.27 13.78
N ILE A 39 -16.40 1.00 13.88
CA ILE A 39 -17.32 -0.14 13.84
C ILE A 39 -17.06 -0.97 15.10
N ASP A 40 -18.08 -1.15 15.91
CA ASP A 40 -18.03 -2.03 17.08
C ASP A 40 -18.53 -3.42 16.68
N ILE A 41 -17.70 -4.44 16.88
CA ILE A 41 -18.05 -5.84 16.70
C ILE A 41 -18.26 -6.46 18.08
N GLY A 42 -19.46 -6.95 18.35
CA GLY A 42 -19.83 -7.50 19.66
C GLY A 42 -19.76 -6.45 20.77
N LYS A 43 -19.13 -6.82 21.90
CA LYS A 43 -18.90 -5.92 23.05
C LYS A 43 -17.40 -5.68 23.22
N PRO A 44 -16.81 -4.65 22.57
CA PRO A 44 -15.37 -4.41 22.61
C PRO A 44 -14.84 -4.26 24.05
N LYS A 45 -13.71 -4.93 24.34
CA LYS A 45 -13.08 -4.93 25.68
C LYS A 45 -11.69 -4.26 25.63
N GLY A 46 -11.61 -3.04 25.07
CA GLY A 46 -10.38 -2.26 25.07
C GLY A 46 -9.38 -2.64 23.96
N TRP A 47 -9.74 -3.52 23.03
CA TRP A 47 -8.97 -3.79 21.83
C TRP A 47 -9.53 -3.02 20.63
N GLY A 48 -8.64 -2.42 19.87
CA GLY A 48 -8.95 -1.75 18.63
C GLY A 48 -8.12 -2.28 17.47
N ILE A 49 -8.66 -2.21 16.25
CA ILE A 49 -7.95 -2.46 15.01
C ILE A 49 -8.05 -1.19 14.17
N VAL A 50 -6.94 -0.78 13.57
CA VAL A 50 -6.91 0.30 12.57
C VAL A 50 -6.50 -0.32 11.25
N THR A 51 -7.25 -0.01 10.20
CA THR A 51 -7.00 -0.57 8.87
C THR A 51 -7.53 0.35 7.77
N SER A 52 -7.04 0.16 6.55
CA SER A 52 -7.46 0.89 5.36
C SER A 52 -7.45 0.01 4.12
N GLY A 53 -8.06 0.49 3.03
CA GLY A 53 -8.05 -0.19 1.75
C GLY A 53 -8.60 -1.61 1.82
N VAL A 54 -7.99 -2.52 1.05
CA VAL A 54 -8.40 -3.93 0.96
C VAL A 54 -8.15 -4.70 2.25
N SER A 55 -7.16 -4.32 3.03
CA SER A 55 -6.86 -4.94 4.34
C SER A 55 -8.06 -4.93 5.29
N TYR A 56 -8.99 -3.95 5.13
CA TYR A 56 -10.22 -3.92 5.90
C TYR A 56 -11.09 -5.18 5.65
N ASN A 57 -11.17 -5.66 4.43
CA ASN A 57 -11.96 -6.84 4.10
C ASN A 57 -11.38 -8.09 4.78
N TYR A 58 -10.07 -8.24 4.77
CA TYR A 58 -9.36 -9.34 5.44
C TYR A 58 -9.56 -9.27 6.96
N VAL A 59 -9.44 -8.07 7.54
CA VAL A 59 -9.70 -7.85 8.97
C VAL A 59 -11.13 -8.23 9.33
N LYS A 60 -12.12 -7.79 8.52
CA LYS A 60 -13.53 -8.08 8.78
C LYS A 60 -13.80 -9.57 8.81
N GLU A 61 -13.34 -10.30 7.79
CA GLU A 61 -13.49 -11.75 7.67
C GLU A 61 -12.87 -12.46 8.89
N VAL A 62 -11.63 -12.14 9.21
CA VAL A 62 -10.92 -12.79 10.31
C VAL A 62 -11.53 -12.46 11.69
N VAL A 63 -12.01 -11.24 11.90
CA VAL A 63 -12.71 -10.84 13.13
C VAL A 63 -14.02 -11.61 13.31
N GLU A 64 -14.76 -11.82 12.22
CA GLU A 64 -16.01 -12.59 12.20
C GLU A 64 -15.74 -14.08 12.48
N ASP A 65 -14.75 -14.68 11.81
CA ASP A 65 -14.35 -16.08 11.97
C ASP A 65 -13.85 -16.40 13.37
N LEU A 66 -13.02 -15.51 13.94
CA LEU A 66 -12.51 -15.62 15.30
C LEU A 66 -13.51 -15.20 16.38
N LYS A 67 -14.68 -14.67 15.97
CA LYS A 67 -15.73 -14.13 16.88
C LYS A 67 -15.17 -13.13 17.89
N LEU A 68 -14.29 -12.24 17.42
CA LEU A 68 -13.64 -11.25 18.26
C LEU A 68 -14.64 -10.15 18.65
N ASN A 69 -14.59 -9.75 19.93
CA ASN A 69 -15.29 -8.55 20.41
C ASN A 69 -14.32 -7.36 20.36
N ILE A 70 -14.37 -6.56 19.30
CA ILE A 70 -13.34 -5.58 19.01
C ILE A 70 -13.90 -4.34 18.30
N LYS A 71 -13.21 -3.22 18.47
CA LYS A 71 -13.52 -1.97 17.77
C LYS A 71 -12.62 -1.83 16.56
N ILE A 72 -13.17 -1.51 15.39
CA ILE A 72 -12.43 -1.32 14.15
C ILE A 72 -12.54 0.14 13.73
N LEU A 73 -11.41 0.81 13.52
CA LEU A 73 -11.33 2.07 12.80
C LEU A 73 -10.94 1.77 11.35
N LYS A 74 -11.93 1.85 10.47
CA LYS A 74 -11.74 1.75 9.03
C LYS A 74 -11.48 3.14 8.46
N LEU A 75 -10.30 3.36 7.90
CA LEU A 75 -9.91 4.61 7.25
C LEU A 75 -10.10 4.49 5.73
N GLY A 76 -10.97 5.32 5.18
CA GLY A 76 -11.12 5.50 3.73
C GLY A 76 -10.26 6.65 3.21
N MET A 77 -9.90 7.60 4.10
CA MET A 77 -8.93 8.67 3.82
C MET A 77 -7.75 8.53 4.78
N THR A 78 -6.58 8.23 4.23
CA THR A 78 -5.35 7.96 5.00
C THR A 78 -4.39 9.15 5.03
N HIS A 79 -4.67 10.21 4.26
CA HIS A 79 -3.88 11.43 4.26
C HIS A 79 -4.70 12.65 3.79
N PRO A 80 -4.73 13.72 4.60
CA PRO A 80 -4.37 13.71 6.02
C PRO A 80 -5.34 12.85 6.84
N LEU A 81 -4.84 12.26 7.92
CA LEU A 81 -5.67 11.47 8.84
C LEU A 81 -6.76 12.34 9.49
N PRO A 82 -7.93 11.77 9.82
CA PRO A 82 -8.92 12.41 10.69
C PRO A 82 -8.38 12.40 12.14
N ARG A 83 -7.59 13.41 12.47
CA ARG A 83 -6.76 13.43 13.68
C ARG A 83 -7.58 13.26 14.95
N LYS A 84 -8.69 14.01 15.08
CA LYS A 84 -9.57 13.94 16.25
C LYS A 84 -10.21 12.56 16.40
N MET A 85 -10.66 11.97 15.29
CA MET A 85 -11.21 10.61 15.28
C MET A 85 -10.15 9.60 15.73
N CYS A 86 -8.92 9.71 15.25
CA CYS A 86 -7.80 8.86 15.65
C CYS A 86 -7.46 9.02 17.14
N GLU A 87 -7.39 10.25 17.66
CA GLU A 87 -7.15 10.54 19.08
C GLU A 87 -8.23 9.93 19.97
N ASN A 88 -9.51 10.10 19.61
CA ASN A 88 -10.64 9.52 20.35
C ASN A 88 -10.61 7.99 20.31
N PHE A 89 -10.23 7.42 19.15
CA PHE A 89 -10.07 5.97 19.03
C PHE A 89 -8.97 5.45 19.95
N ILE A 90 -7.79 6.09 19.97
CA ILE A 90 -6.68 5.74 20.85
C ILE A 90 -7.11 5.80 22.31
N LYS A 91 -7.79 6.88 22.74
CA LYS A 91 -8.27 7.05 24.11
C LYS A 91 -9.32 6.00 24.52
N SER A 92 -10.05 5.43 23.54
CA SER A 92 -11.07 4.42 23.78
C SER A 92 -10.54 2.98 23.86
N CYS A 93 -9.25 2.76 23.57
CA CYS A 93 -8.62 1.45 23.52
C CYS A 93 -7.49 1.32 24.53
N LYS A 94 -7.20 0.07 24.95
CA LYS A 94 -6.01 -0.29 25.74
C LYS A 94 -4.89 -0.83 24.86
N ASN A 95 -5.26 -1.49 23.77
CA ASN A 95 -4.34 -2.04 22.78
C ASN A 95 -4.90 -1.78 21.37
N ILE A 96 -4.02 -1.53 20.43
CA ILE A 96 -4.38 -1.34 19.02
C ILE A 96 -3.54 -2.27 18.15
N VAL A 97 -4.18 -2.86 17.15
CA VAL A 97 -3.52 -3.59 16.06
C VAL A 97 -3.64 -2.76 14.79
N ILE A 98 -2.52 -2.48 14.14
CA ILE A 98 -2.51 -1.78 12.86
C ILE A 98 -2.32 -2.82 11.74
N VAL A 99 -3.29 -2.87 10.83
CA VAL A 99 -3.28 -3.78 9.68
C VAL A 99 -3.25 -2.94 8.39
N GLU A 100 -2.07 -2.84 7.82
CA GLU A 100 -1.78 -2.13 6.56
C GLU A 100 -0.75 -2.90 5.76
N GLU A 101 -0.83 -2.85 4.44
CA GLU A 101 0.15 -3.50 3.56
C GLU A 101 1.41 -2.65 3.41
N LEU A 102 2.51 -3.28 3.01
CA LEU A 102 3.81 -2.68 2.71
C LEU A 102 4.39 -1.86 3.89
N GLU A 103 4.54 -0.56 3.73
CA GLU A 103 5.25 0.29 4.70
C GLU A 103 4.38 0.69 5.91
N PRO A 104 4.98 0.85 7.12
CA PRO A 104 4.28 1.18 8.36
C PRO A 104 3.87 2.66 8.43
N ILE A 105 3.07 3.13 7.48
CA ILE A 105 2.68 4.55 7.40
C ILE A 105 1.63 4.89 8.45
N LEU A 106 0.55 4.11 8.54
CA LEU A 106 -0.48 4.30 9.56
C LEU A 106 0.07 4.00 10.95
N GLU A 107 0.87 2.94 11.09
CA GLU A 107 1.48 2.57 12.37
C GLU A 107 2.33 3.71 12.93
N ASN A 108 3.16 4.32 12.10
CA ASN A 108 4.02 5.44 12.52
C ASN A 108 3.19 6.68 12.89
N GLN A 109 2.15 6.98 12.11
CA GLN A 109 1.26 8.10 12.41
C GLN A 109 0.48 7.87 13.72
N PHE A 110 -0.03 6.65 13.95
CA PHE A 110 -0.73 6.31 15.18
C PHE A 110 0.19 6.36 16.41
N LYS A 111 1.45 5.96 16.28
CA LYS A 111 2.46 6.12 17.36
C LYS A 111 2.72 7.58 17.67
N ALA A 112 2.85 8.43 16.66
CA ALA A 112 3.01 9.86 16.84
C ALA A 112 1.81 10.48 17.54
N ILE A 113 0.59 10.16 17.08
CA ILE A 113 -0.64 10.65 17.72
C ILE A 113 -0.76 10.16 19.16
N ALA A 114 -0.44 8.89 19.44
CA ALA A 114 -0.46 8.33 20.78
C ALA A 114 0.50 9.05 21.73
N TYR A 115 1.70 9.37 21.25
CA TYR A 115 2.68 10.17 21.98
C TYR A 115 2.14 11.58 22.29
N ASP A 116 1.61 12.27 21.27
CA ASP A 116 1.08 13.62 21.41
C ASP A 116 -0.08 13.73 22.43
N VAL A 117 -0.91 12.69 22.54
CA VAL A 117 -2.00 12.65 23.53
C VAL A 117 -1.60 12.04 24.88
N GLY A 118 -0.32 11.76 25.08
CA GLY A 118 0.20 11.18 26.33
C GLY A 118 -0.29 9.77 26.63
N SER A 119 -0.62 8.97 25.61
CA SER A 119 -1.15 7.63 25.76
C SER A 119 -0.05 6.56 25.77
N ASN A 120 -0.06 5.68 26.78
CA ASN A 120 0.82 4.51 26.86
C ASN A 120 0.22 3.27 26.18
N ILE A 121 -0.63 3.46 25.19
CA ILE A 121 -1.28 2.36 24.47
C ILE A 121 -0.27 1.44 23.78
N LYS A 122 -0.51 0.12 23.84
CA LYS A 122 0.30 -0.83 23.07
C LYS A 122 -0.20 -0.90 21.65
N ILE A 123 0.71 -0.71 20.70
CA ILE A 123 0.42 -0.77 19.25
C ILE A 123 1.17 -1.98 18.68
N TYR A 124 0.40 -2.90 18.12
CA TYR A 124 0.86 -4.10 17.43
C TYR A 124 0.79 -3.87 15.92
N GLY A 125 1.83 -4.22 15.21
CA GLY A 125 1.92 -4.04 13.77
C GLY A 125 3.21 -4.62 13.22
N LYS A 126 3.79 -3.94 12.27
CA LYS A 126 5.05 -4.34 11.62
C LYS A 126 6.26 -4.21 12.55
N SER A 127 6.33 -3.12 13.31
CA SER A 127 7.45 -2.90 14.24
C SER A 127 7.52 -3.90 15.39
N THR A 128 6.42 -4.56 15.68
CA THR A 128 6.36 -5.64 16.68
C THR A 128 6.50 -7.04 16.06
N GLY A 129 6.80 -7.12 14.77
CA GLY A 129 7.03 -8.37 14.06
C GLY A 129 5.78 -9.22 13.77
N HIS A 130 4.57 -8.68 14.00
CA HIS A 130 3.33 -9.44 13.76
C HIS A 130 2.90 -9.43 12.30
N PHE A 131 3.29 -8.40 11.54
CA PHE A 131 2.99 -8.25 10.13
C PHE A 131 4.25 -8.04 9.29
N SER A 132 4.28 -8.64 8.10
CA SER A 132 5.35 -8.44 7.12
C SER A 132 5.23 -7.08 6.41
N ARG A 133 6.37 -6.55 5.98
CA ARG A 133 6.45 -5.41 5.04
C ARG A 133 6.49 -5.85 3.58
N LEU A 134 6.45 -7.17 3.34
CA LEU A 134 6.60 -7.75 2.01
C LEU A 134 5.23 -8.17 1.50
N TYR A 135 4.97 -7.86 0.25
CA TYR A 135 3.84 -8.30 -0.57
C TYR A 135 2.46 -7.87 -0.05
N GLU A 136 1.45 -8.27 -0.78
CA GLU A 136 0.04 -8.09 -0.42
C GLU A 136 -0.34 -9.00 0.75
N TYR A 137 -1.36 -8.59 1.48
CA TYR A 137 -1.96 -9.43 2.51
C TYR A 137 -3.09 -10.28 1.93
N ASN A 138 -3.47 -11.25 2.71
CA ASN A 138 -4.65 -12.08 2.51
C ASN A 138 -5.24 -12.44 3.89
N PRO A 139 -6.42 -13.06 3.96
CA PRO A 139 -7.01 -13.46 5.24
C PRO A 139 -6.11 -14.34 6.10
N ASP A 140 -5.35 -15.27 5.49
CA ASP A 140 -4.48 -16.19 6.23
C ASP A 140 -3.37 -15.45 6.99
N ILE A 141 -2.75 -14.43 6.37
CA ILE A 141 -1.71 -13.60 7.00
C ILE A 141 -2.28 -12.85 8.20
N VAL A 142 -3.46 -12.24 8.04
CA VAL A 142 -4.14 -11.51 9.11
C VAL A 142 -4.56 -12.47 10.22
N PHE A 143 -5.05 -13.64 9.86
CA PHE A 143 -5.45 -14.68 10.79
C PHE A 143 -4.26 -15.17 11.64
N GLU A 144 -3.12 -15.45 10.99
CA GLU A 144 -1.91 -15.89 11.69
C GLU A 144 -1.41 -14.81 12.68
N ALA A 145 -1.42 -13.55 12.27
CA ALA A 145 -1.06 -12.43 13.14
C ALA A 145 -2.02 -12.30 14.33
N PHE A 146 -3.33 -12.35 14.08
CA PHE A 146 -4.34 -12.26 15.12
C PHE A 146 -4.29 -13.44 16.10
N SER A 147 -4.04 -14.66 15.61
CA SER A 147 -3.86 -15.83 16.45
C SER A 147 -2.73 -15.64 17.46
N LYS A 148 -1.61 -15.04 17.03
CA LYS A 148 -0.46 -14.73 17.89
C LYS A 148 -0.80 -13.60 18.89
N ILE A 149 -1.42 -12.50 18.42
CA ILE A 149 -1.72 -11.33 19.23
C ILE A 149 -2.76 -11.64 20.31
N PHE A 150 -3.81 -12.39 19.95
CA PHE A 150 -4.92 -12.71 20.86
C PHE A 150 -4.74 -14.05 21.58
N ASN A 151 -3.63 -14.77 21.32
CA ASN A 151 -3.36 -16.10 21.88
C ASN A 151 -4.50 -17.10 21.60
N ILE A 152 -5.00 -17.11 20.38
CA ILE A 152 -6.08 -17.99 19.93
C ILE A 152 -5.47 -19.09 19.07
N LYS A 153 -5.88 -20.34 19.29
CA LYS A 153 -5.46 -21.46 18.45
C LYS A 153 -5.94 -21.24 17.01
N ASN A 154 -5.02 -21.25 16.07
CA ASN A 154 -5.36 -21.11 14.66
C ASN A 154 -6.19 -22.32 14.18
N PRO A 155 -7.48 -22.17 13.82
CA PRO A 155 -8.29 -23.25 13.33
C PRO A 155 -8.04 -23.59 11.86
N ILE A 156 -7.34 -22.71 11.13
CA ILE A 156 -7.03 -22.93 9.72
C ILE A 156 -5.99 -24.04 9.61
N LYS A 157 -6.40 -25.17 9.08
CA LYS A 157 -5.47 -26.23 8.67
C LYS A 157 -4.79 -25.76 7.38
N LYS A 158 -3.47 -25.53 7.45
CA LYS A 158 -2.71 -25.27 6.21
C LYS A 158 -2.99 -26.40 5.23
N PRO A 159 -3.40 -26.09 3.99
CA PRO A 159 -3.58 -27.13 2.98
C PRO A 159 -2.26 -27.89 2.81
N LYS A 160 -2.34 -29.20 2.58
CA LYS A 160 -1.14 -29.98 2.26
C LYS A 160 -0.55 -29.41 0.98
N GLU A 161 0.74 -29.09 1.01
CA GLU A 161 1.45 -28.65 -0.19
C GLU A 161 1.28 -29.69 -1.29
N SER A 162 0.83 -29.24 -2.45
CA SER A 162 0.74 -30.09 -3.62
C SER A 162 2.15 -30.46 -4.08
N LYS A 163 2.40 -31.75 -4.29
CA LYS A 163 3.65 -32.23 -4.89
C LYS A 163 3.75 -31.95 -6.39
N ILE A 164 2.68 -31.42 -6.99
CA ILE A 164 2.63 -31.11 -8.42
C ILE A 164 3.39 -29.81 -8.66
N LYS A 165 4.50 -29.87 -9.38
CA LYS A 165 5.21 -28.69 -9.87
C LYS A 165 4.42 -28.11 -11.03
N LEU A 166 3.74 -26.99 -10.78
CA LEU A 166 3.11 -26.24 -11.85
C LEU A 166 4.17 -25.52 -12.69
N PRO A 167 4.02 -25.50 -14.04
CA PRO A 167 4.91 -24.71 -14.88
C PRO A 167 4.75 -23.21 -14.56
N SER A 168 5.87 -22.49 -14.58
CA SER A 168 5.85 -21.04 -14.47
C SER A 168 5.02 -20.43 -15.61
N ARG A 169 4.16 -19.48 -15.29
CA ARG A 169 3.34 -18.71 -16.25
C ARG A 169 3.65 -17.22 -16.09
N PRO A 170 4.84 -16.77 -16.54
CA PRO A 170 5.15 -15.36 -16.50
C PRO A 170 4.16 -14.57 -17.37
N PRO A 171 3.89 -13.31 -17.04
CA PRO A 171 3.06 -12.45 -17.87
C PRO A 171 3.67 -12.36 -19.28
N ALA A 172 2.83 -12.37 -20.30
CA ALA A 172 3.23 -12.32 -21.70
C ALA A 172 2.38 -11.33 -22.49
N LEU A 173 2.97 -10.78 -23.55
CA LEU A 173 2.23 -9.95 -24.50
C LEU A 173 1.10 -10.76 -25.16
N CYS A 174 -0.06 -10.13 -25.34
CA CYS A 174 -1.23 -10.77 -25.97
C CYS A 174 -0.95 -11.27 -27.39
N PRO A 175 -1.67 -12.29 -27.88
CA PRO A 175 -1.64 -12.65 -29.30
C PRO A 175 -2.04 -11.44 -30.18
N GLY A 176 -1.33 -11.18 -31.26
CA GLY A 176 -1.60 -10.05 -32.15
C GLY A 176 -1.24 -8.66 -31.58
N CYS A 177 -0.58 -8.60 -30.44
CA CYS A 177 -0.21 -7.33 -29.80
C CYS A 177 0.72 -6.50 -30.68
N PRO A 178 0.44 -5.21 -30.92
CA PRO A 178 1.31 -4.31 -31.70
C PRO A 178 2.73 -4.21 -31.15
N HIS A 179 2.91 -4.29 -29.84
CA HIS A 179 4.24 -4.28 -29.22
C HIS A 179 5.13 -5.43 -29.72
N ARG A 180 4.55 -6.61 -29.98
CA ARG A 180 5.33 -7.74 -30.53
C ARG A 180 5.90 -7.39 -31.90
N ALA A 181 5.09 -6.79 -32.77
CA ALA A 181 5.53 -6.38 -34.11
C ALA A 181 6.64 -5.32 -34.03
N THR A 182 6.46 -4.31 -33.17
CA THR A 182 7.43 -3.25 -32.95
C THR A 182 8.77 -3.81 -32.46
N TYR A 183 8.73 -4.64 -31.40
CA TYR A 183 9.94 -5.26 -30.84
C TYR A 183 10.63 -6.20 -31.85
N TYR A 184 9.86 -6.98 -32.55
CA TYR A 184 10.41 -7.84 -33.59
C TYR A 184 11.12 -7.02 -34.71
N ALA A 185 10.47 -5.97 -35.19
CA ALA A 185 11.05 -5.09 -36.21
C ALA A 185 12.30 -4.38 -35.68
N ALA A 186 12.26 -3.83 -34.48
CA ALA A 186 13.40 -3.20 -33.84
C ALA A 186 14.56 -4.18 -33.65
N LYS A 187 14.29 -5.40 -33.18
CA LYS A 187 15.31 -6.45 -33.00
C LYS A 187 15.95 -6.87 -34.33
N LYS A 188 15.19 -6.85 -35.43
CA LYS A 188 15.72 -7.16 -36.75
C LYS A 188 16.55 -6.02 -37.36
N ALA A 189 16.16 -4.78 -37.09
CA ALA A 189 16.83 -3.59 -37.59
C ALA A 189 18.07 -3.18 -36.76
N GLN A 190 18.23 -3.75 -35.54
CA GLN A 190 19.22 -3.25 -34.58
C GLN A 190 20.66 -3.47 -35.04
N PRO A 191 21.50 -2.44 -34.99
CA PRO A 191 22.95 -2.58 -34.95
C PRO A 191 23.40 -3.24 -33.64
N LYS A 192 24.60 -3.81 -33.62
CA LYS A 192 25.19 -4.34 -32.38
C LYS A 192 25.43 -3.23 -31.36
N GLY A 193 25.18 -3.51 -30.07
CA GLY A 193 25.52 -2.62 -28.97
C GLY A 193 24.50 -1.54 -28.66
N ILE A 194 23.25 -1.67 -29.11
CA ILE A 194 22.16 -0.77 -28.72
C ILE A 194 21.64 -1.15 -27.32
N ILE A 195 21.36 -0.13 -26.51
CA ILE A 195 20.67 -0.23 -25.23
C ILE A 195 19.21 0.18 -25.42
N TYR A 196 18.29 -0.61 -24.90
CA TYR A 196 16.84 -0.39 -24.97
C TYR A 196 16.28 0.04 -23.62
N PRO A 197 16.24 1.35 -23.31
CA PRO A 197 15.46 1.84 -22.16
C PRO A 197 13.98 1.59 -22.43
N THR A 198 13.31 0.98 -21.47
CA THR A 198 11.89 0.67 -21.58
C THR A 198 11.06 1.42 -20.55
N ASP A 199 9.76 1.26 -20.63
CA ASP A 199 8.79 1.88 -19.72
C ASP A 199 7.95 0.83 -18.98
N ILE A 200 7.28 1.24 -17.92
CA ILE A 200 6.37 0.36 -17.16
C ILE A 200 5.06 0.17 -17.94
N GLY A 201 4.59 -1.06 -17.95
CA GLY A 201 3.37 -1.52 -18.63
C GLY A 201 3.68 -2.69 -19.55
N CYS A 202 2.93 -2.82 -20.65
CA CYS A 202 3.18 -3.87 -21.65
C CYS A 202 4.56 -3.75 -22.28
N TYR A 203 5.17 -2.57 -22.27
CA TYR A 203 6.55 -2.36 -22.72
C TYR A 203 7.56 -3.20 -21.93
N THR A 204 7.36 -3.35 -20.60
CA THR A 204 8.23 -4.17 -19.76
C THR A 204 8.27 -5.63 -20.21
N LEU A 205 7.18 -6.14 -20.78
CA LEU A 205 7.09 -7.52 -21.26
C LEU A 205 7.97 -7.78 -22.50
N GLY A 206 8.49 -6.74 -23.12
CA GLY A 206 9.50 -6.83 -24.16
C GLY A 206 10.86 -7.37 -23.66
N ARG A 207 11.09 -7.37 -22.34
CA ARG A 207 12.28 -7.97 -21.72
C ARG A 207 12.33 -9.49 -21.90
N GLU A 208 11.19 -10.13 -21.90
CA GLU A 208 11.11 -11.60 -21.88
C GLU A 208 11.45 -12.20 -23.25
N LYS A 209 11.93 -13.44 -23.23
CA LYS A 209 12.20 -14.20 -24.47
C LYS A 209 10.90 -14.39 -25.28
N PRO A 210 10.97 -14.37 -26.60
CA PRO A 210 12.17 -14.27 -27.47
C PRO A 210 12.56 -12.83 -27.82
N LEU A 211 11.87 -11.82 -27.28
CA LEU A 211 12.06 -10.42 -27.69
C LEU A 211 13.38 -9.85 -27.13
N GLU A 212 13.55 -9.86 -25.82
CA GLU A 212 14.76 -9.38 -25.12
C GLU A 212 15.12 -7.93 -25.53
N MET A 213 14.09 -7.06 -25.52
CA MET A 213 14.16 -5.68 -26.02
C MET A 213 13.93 -4.66 -24.87
N ALA A 214 14.51 -4.93 -23.69
CA ALA A 214 14.43 -4.04 -22.56
C ALA A 214 15.62 -4.27 -21.63
N ASP A 215 16.54 -3.30 -21.58
CA ASP A 215 17.77 -3.36 -20.81
C ASP A 215 17.69 -2.56 -19.51
N LEU A 216 16.93 -1.46 -19.51
CA LEU A 216 16.81 -0.57 -18.37
C LEU A 216 15.37 -0.08 -18.18
N LEU A 217 14.91 -0.12 -16.93
CA LEU A 217 13.58 0.31 -16.51
C LEU A 217 13.68 1.02 -15.15
N LEU A 218 13.14 2.23 -15.04
CA LEU A 218 13.07 2.98 -13.78
C LEU A 218 11.62 3.20 -13.33
N CYS A 219 10.86 4.02 -14.07
CA CYS A 219 9.48 4.35 -13.75
C CYS A 219 8.73 4.74 -15.03
N MET A 220 7.39 4.85 -14.93
CA MET A 220 6.55 5.30 -16.05
C MET A 220 7.01 6.65 -16.58
N GLY A 221 7.28 6.73 -17.91
CA GLY A 221 7.75 7.93 -18.59
C GLY A 221 9.25 8.18 -18.52
N SER A 222 10.02 7.32 -17.84
CA SER A 222 11.48 7.53 -17.69
C SER A 222 12.30 7.16 -18.92
N ASN A 223 11.76 6.34 -19.82
CA ASN A 223 12.49 5.80 -20.97
C ASN A 223 13.08 6.89 -21.88
N ALA A 224 12.32 7.95 -22.17
CA ALA A 224 12.78 9.04 -23.00
C ALA A 224 13.99 9.79 -22.40
N GLY A 225 13.91 10.18 -21.12
CA GLY A 225 15.01 10.84 -20.41
C GLY A 225 16.22 9.93 -20.26
N THR A 226 16.00 8.64 -20.00
CA THR A 226 17.07 7.65 -19.89
C THR A 226 17.77 7.44 -21.24
N ALA A 227 17.01 7.35 -22.34
CA ALA A 227 17.59 7.24 -23.67
C ALA A 227 18.46 8.46 -24.01
N CYS A 228 17.98 9.68 -23.73
CA CYS A 228 18.74 10.91 -23.92
C CYS A 228 20.01 10.98 -23.06
N GLY A 229 19.98 10.38 -21.86
CA GLY A 229 21.15 10.36 -20.96
C GLY A 229 22.20 9.29 -21.32
N LEU A 230 21.82 8.28 -22.13
CA LEU A 230 22.71 7.22 -22.61
C LEU A 230 23.30 7.50 -23.99
N ALA A 231 22.70 8.43 -24.74
CA ALA A 231 23.18 8.85 -26.08
C ALA A 231 24.35 9.84 -25.98
#